data_568cbb8395e97aa55aecb65669b731e4
#
_entry.id   568cbb8395e97aa55aecb65669b731e4
#
_cell.length_a   1.000
_cell.length_b   1.000
_cell.length_c   1.000
_cell.angle_alpha   90.00
_cell.angle_beta   90.00
_cell.angle_gamma   90.00
#
_symmetry.space_group_name_H-M   'P 1'
#
loop_
_entity.id
_entity.type
_entity.pdbx_description
1 polymer ?
#
loop_
_entity_poly.entity_id
_entity_poly.type
_entity_poly.pdbx_seq_one_letter_code
_entity_poly.pdbx_strand_id
1 'polypeptide(L)'
;YYSPYVEEIGTDKTGLGRWSWIRIKGNNNLKTMIISAYMPCKPRKQSMLSNYAQQERYWRMRGEETCAKNKCREDLIKFILESRTKGERVILMIDGNEKMRTGALAKRLKQRDINMRDSICEKVGSKKFPTWFRGQEQIDAIWVSDELNVESATMFPFFFSIRDH
;
A
#
# COMPACT_ATOMS: atom_id res chain seq x y z
N TYR A 1 -25.60 2.47 5.12
CA TYR A 1 -26.01 1.62 3.99
C TYR A 1 -24.77 0.99 3.38
N TYR A 2 -24.59 -0.32 3.58
CA TYR A 2 -23.53 -1.05 2.86
C TYR A 2 -24.01 -1.34 1.44
N SER A 3 -23.17 -1.07 0.45
CA SER A 3 -23.44 -1.47 -0.92
C SER A 3 -23.63 -2.99 -0.98
N PRO A 4 -24.60 -3.52 -1.75
CA PRO A 4 -24.79 -4.96 -1.90
C PRO A 4 -23.57 -5.68 -2.51
N TYR A 5 -22.63 -4.93 -3.06
CA TYR A 5 -21.37 -5.46 -3.59
C TYR A 5 -20.27 -5.64 -2.55
N VAL A 6 -20.42 -5.07 -1.36
CA VAL A 6 -19.45 -5.22 -0.27
C VAL A 6 -19.66 -6.56 0.41
N GLU A 7 -18.66 -7.44 0.32
CA GLU A 7 -18.69 -8.77 0.92
C GLU A 7 -18.06 -8.77 2.32
N GLU A 8 -16.96 -8.05 2.50
CA GLU A 8 -16.21 -8.02 3.74
C GLU A 8 -15.39 -6.73 3.87
N ILE A 9 -15.20 -6.29 5.09
CA ILE A 9 -14.32 -5.18 5.44
C ILE A 9 -13.41 -5.58 6.59
N GLY A 10 -12.23 -5.00 6.69
CA GLY A 10 -11.33 -5.31 7.79
C GLY A 10 -10.13 -4.38 7.88
N THR A 11 -9.34 -4.66 8.87
CA THR A 11 -8.10 -3.92 9.15
C THR A 11 -6.95 -4.87 9.38
N ASP A 12 -5.75 -4.34 9.51
CA ASP A 12 -4.57 -5.07 9.95
C ASP A 12 -4.84 -5.80 11.27
N LYS A 13 -4.64 -7.12 11.28
CA LYS A 13 -4.92 -8.00 12.43
C LYS A 13 -4.08 -7.68 13.68
N THR A 14 -2.99 -6.95 13.54
CA THR A 14 -2.13 -6.57 14.67
C THR A 14 -2.73 -5.43 15.50
N GLY A 15 -3.71 -4.70 14.98
CA GLY A 15 -4.25 -3.49 15.59
C GLY A 15 -3.34 -2.27 15.48
N LEU A 16 -2.24 -2.35 14.73
CA LEU A 16 -1.28 -1.25 14.53
C LEU A 16 -1.76 -0.20 13.52
N GLY A 17 -2.92 -0.40 12.89
CA GLY A 17 -3.50 0.55 11.93
C GLY A 17 -2.70 0.73 10.65
N ARG A 18 -1.95 -0.29 10.22
CA ARG A 18 -1.06 -0.22 9.05
C ARG A 18 -1.81 -0.24 7.73
N TRP A 19 -2.97 -0.91 7.68
CA TRP A 19 -3.88 -0.91 6.54
C TRP A 19 -5.31 -1.23 6.96
N SER A 20 -6.23 -0.81 6.09
CA SER A 20 -7.62 -1.24 6.06
C SER A 20 -7.95 -1.77 4.66
N TRP A 21 -8.99 -2.57 4.56
CA TRP A 21 -9.36 -3.17 3.29
C TRP A 21 -10.85 -3.44 3.19
N ILE A 22 -11.33 -3.49 1.97
CA ILE A 22 -12.68 -3.86 1.61
C ILE A 22 -12.63 -4.90 0.49
N ARG A 23 -13.44 -5.95 0.61
CA ARG A 23 -13.63 -6.92 -0.46
C ARG A 23 -14.97 -6.65 -1.13
N ILE A 24 -14.92 -6.46 -2.43
CA ILE A 24 -16.11 -6.27 -3.26
C ILE A 24 -16.29 -7.46 -4.21
N LYS A 25 -17.56 -7.81 -4.42
CA LYS A 25 -17.97 -8.82 -5.37
C LYS A 25 -18.40 -8.13 -6.67
N GLY A 26 -17.70 -8.43 -7.75
CA GLY A 26 -18.04 -7.98 -9.09
C GLY A 26 -18.89 -9.01 -9.86
N ASN A 27 -19.06 -8.77 -11.15
CA ASN A 27 -19.73 -9.71 -12.04
C ASN A 27 -18.98 -11.04 -12.10
N ASN A 28 -19.72 -12.12 -12.38
CA ASN A 28 -19.17 -13.48 -12.51
C ASN A 28 -18.43 -13.99 -11.26
N ASN A 29 -18.86 -13.57 -10.06
CA ASN A 29 -18.23 -13.92 -8.78
C ASN A 29 -16.76 -13.49 -8.64
N LEU A 30 -16.27 -12.63 -9.51
CA LEU A 30 -14.92 -12.07 -9.40
C LEU A 30 -14.84 -11.16 -8.17
N LYS A 31 -13.89 -11.45 -7.29
CA LYS A 31 -13.66 -10.65 -6.09
C LYS A 31 -12.49 -9.70 -6.29
N THR A 32 -12.68 -8.48 -5.81
CA THR A 32 -11.61 -7.47 -5.81
C THR A 32 -11.41 -6.97 -4.38
N MET A 33 -10.18 -7.07 -3.89
CA MET A 33 -9.77 -6.49 -2.62
C MET A 33 -9.15 -5.12 -2.85
N ILE A 34 -9.69 -4.12 -2.20
CA ILE A 34 -9.16 -2.75 -2.20
C ILE A 34 -8.51 -2.51 -0.84
N ILE A 35 -7.24 -2.17 -0.83
CA ILE A 35 -6.42 -1.98 0.37
C ILE A 35 -5.95 -0.52 0.41
N SER A 36 -6.14 0.14 1.54
CA SER A 36 -5.52 1.43 1.86
C SER A 36 -4.46 1.20 2.92
N ALA A 37 -3.21 1.51 2.63
CA ALA A 37 -2.08 1.18 3.50
C ALA A 37 -1.15 2.38 3.73
N TYR A 38 -0.54 2.38 4.92
CA TYR A 38 0.49 3.31 5.33
C TYR A 38 1.69 2.56 5.88
N MET A 39 2.87 2.76 5.30
CA MET A 39 4.11 2.21 5.82
C MET A 39 4.78 3.18 6.78
N PRO A 40 5.17 2.73 7.99
CA PRO A 40 5.77 3.61 8.97
C PRO A 40 7.10 4.19 8.47
N CYS A 41 7.25 5.51 8.60
CA CYS A 41 8.48 6.22 8.28
C CYS A 41 9.37 6.35 9.53
N LYS A 42 10.64 5.98 9.40
CA LYS A 42 11.61 6.21 10.49
C LYS A 42 11.81 7.71 10.66
N PRO A 43 11.49 8.28 11.83
CA PRO A 43 11.61 9.71 12.04
C PRO A 43 13.08 10.15 12.04
N ARG A 44 13.36 11.33 11.51
CA ARG A 44 14.72 11.93 11.52
C ARG A 44 15.20 12.24 12.94
N LYS A 45 14.28 12.68 13.82
CA LYS A 45 14.56 12.88 15.26
C LYS A 45 13.90 11.75 16.03
N GLN A 46 14.61 11.21 17.01
CA GLN A 46 14.09 10.14 17.85
C GLN A 46 12.85 10.64 18.59
N SER A 47 11.70 10.04 18.30
CA SER A 47 10.43 10.36 18.93
C SER A 47 9.75 9.07 19.36
N MET A 48 9.54 8.92 20.66
CA MET A 48 8.86 7.76 21.24
C MET A 48 7.38 7.69 20.86
N LEU A 49 6.79 8.81 20.42
CA LEU A 49 5.39 8.94 20.03
C LEU A 49 5.17 8.73 18.53
N SER A 50 6.24 8.58 17.74
CA SER A 50 6.08 8.30 16.32
C SER A 50 5.44 6.92 16.09
N ASN A 51 4.63 6.82 15.05
CA ASN A 51 4.02 5.55 14.63
C ASN A 51 5.07 4.44 14.45
N TYR A 52 6.23 4.80 13.90
CA TYR A 52 7.38 3.89 13.76
C TYR A 52 7.85 3.35 15.12
N ALA A 53 8.11 4.22 16.10
CA ALA A 53 8.59 3.82 17.43
C ALA A 53 7.55 3.00 18.20
N GLN A 54 6.27 3.30 18.04
CA GLN A 54 5.18 2.52 18.65
C GLN A 54 5.15 1.11 18.08
N GLN A 55 5.30 0.94 16.76
CA GLN A 55 5.34 -0.37 16.12
C GLN A 55 6.61 -1.15 16.51
N GLU A 56 7.80 -0.52 16.59
CA GLU A 56 9.00 -1.21 17.08
C GLU A 56 8.84 -1.70 18.52
N ARG A 57 8.24 -0.88 19.39
CA ARG A 57 7.95 -1.29 20.77
C ARG A 57 6.99 -2.48 20.81
N TYR A 58 5.94 -2.45 20.00
CA TYR A 58 4.97 -3.54 19.90
C TYR A 58 5.65 -4.88 19.55
N TRP A 59 6.55 -4.89 18.57
CA TRP A 59 7.26 -6.10 18.17
C TRP A 59 8.27 -6.55 19.21
N ARG A 60 9.03 -5.61 19.79
CA ARG A 60 9.98 -5.91 20.87
C ARG A 60 9.31 -6.55 22.08
N MET A 61 8.11 -6.09 22.48
CA MET A 61 7.36 -6.70 23.56
C MET A 61 6.90 -8.13 23.28
N ARG A 62 6.94 -8.56 22.00
CA ARG A 62 6.66 -9.92 21.56
C ARG A 62 7.91 -10.76 21.29
N GLY A 63 9.06 -10.24 21.64
CA GLY A 63 10.35 -10.93 21.41
C GLY A 63 10.84 -10.86 19.96
N GLU A 64 10.24 -10.00 19.12
CA GLU A 64 10.63 -9.82 17.73
C GLU A 64 11.54 -8.58 17.58
N GLU A 65 12.84 -8.78 17.37
CA GLU A 65 13.77 -7.71 17.02
C GLU A 65 13.70 -7.43 15.50
N THR A 66 12.76 -6.64 15.09
CA THR A 66 12.55 -6.31 13.67
C THR A 66 12.33 -4.82 13.46
N CYS A 67 12.75 -4.34 12.31
CA CYS A 67 12.44 -2.98 11.86
C CYS A 67 10.94 -2.88 11.53
N ALA A 68 10.24 -1.92 12.14
CA ALA A 68 8.80 -1.72 11.95
C ALA A 68 8.41 -1.65 10.48
N LYS A 69 9.21 -0.99 9.64
CA LYS A 69 8.98 -0.88 8.20
C LYS A 69 9.11 -2.22 7.47
N ASN A 70 10.13 -3.01 7.81
CA ASN A 70 10.34 -4.33 7.19
C ASN A 70 9.20 -5.27 7.56
N LYS A 71 8.83 -5.31 8.83
CA LYS A 71 7.71 -6.13 9.30
C LYS A 71 6.38 -5.73 8.66
N CYS A 72 6.12 -4.42 8.55
CA CYS A 72 4.93 -3.93 7.85
C CYS A 72 4.91 -4.41 6.39
N ARG A 73 6.04 -4.33 5.68
CA ARG A 73 6.17 -4.80 4.31
C ARG A 73 5.91 -6.30 4.19
N GLU A 74 6.54 -7.10 5.03
CA GLU A 74 6.40 -8.56 5.01
C GLU A 74 4.96 -8.99 5.26
N ASP A 75 4.32 -8.43 6.28
CA ASP A 75 2.95 -8.75 6.64
C ASP A 75 1.96 -8.30 5.55
N LEU A 76 2.15 -7.11 4.97
CA LEU A 76 1.32 -6.62 3.86
C LEU A 76 1.47 -7.50 2.61
N ILE A 77 2.69 -7.88 2.27
CA ILE A 77 2.97 -8.77 1.15
C ILE A 77 2.32 -10.14 1.37
N LYS A 78 2.43 -10.70 2.57
CA LYS A 78 1.77 -11.96 2.92
C LYS A 78 0.26 -11.86 2.77
N PHE A 79 -0.34 -10.77 3.25
CA PHE A 79 -1.76 -10.51 3.13
C PHE A 79 -2.23 -10.41 1.68
N ILE A 80 -1.49 -9.69 0.84
CA ILE A 80 -1.76 -9.59 -0.60
C ILE A 80 -1.64 -10.96 -1.27
N LEU A 81 -0.58 -11.71 -0.96
CA LEU A 81 -0.34 -13.03 -1.54
C LEU A 81 -1.47 -14.01 -1.19
N GLU A 82 -1.96 -14.00 0.05
CA GLU A 82 -3.11 -14.82 0.47
C GLU A 82 -4.37 -14.53 -0.35
N SER A 83 -4.57 -13.28 -0.77
CA SER A 83 -5.69 -12.90 -1.65
C SER A 83 -5.43 -13.33 -3.09
N ARG A 84 -4.22 -13.12 -3.60
CA ARG A 84 -3.84 -13.55 -4.94
C ARG A 84 -3.95 -15.08 -5.12
N THR A 85 -3.57 -15.88 -4.12
CA THR A 85 -3.72 -17.35 -4.17
C THR A 85 -5.18 -17.80 -4.21
N LYS A 86 -6.11 -16.98 -3.72
CA LYS A 86 -7.56 -17.21 -3.84
C LYS A 86 -8.14 -16.75 -5.19
N GLY A 87 -7.32 -16.25 -6.11
CA GLY A 87 -7.75 -15.69 -7.38
C GLY A 87 -8.41 -14.32 -7.28
N GLU A 88 -8.27 -13.62 -6.15
CA GLU A 88 -8.81 -12.27 -5.98
C GLU A 88 -7.96 -11.25 -6.73
N ARG A 89 -8.60 -10.26 -7.33
CA ARG A 89 -7.94 -9.06 -7.84
C ARG A 89 -7.60 -8.14 -6.68
N VAL A 90 -6.51 -7.39 -6.78
CA VAL A 90 -6.08 -6.49 -5.72
C VAL A 90 -5.82 -5.09 -6.26
N ILE A 91 -6.33 -4.09 -5.54
CA ILE A 91 -5.98 -2.68 -5.69
C ILE A 91 -5.35 -2.25 -4.36
N LEU A 92 -4.10 -1.82 -4.40
CA LEU A 92 -3.38 -1.31 -3.24
C LEU A 92 -3.11 0.19 -3.43
N MET A 93 -3.71 1.01 -2.61
CA MET A 93 -3.41 2.43 -2.45
C MET A 93 -2.48 2.59 -1.25
N ILE A 94 -1.30 3.15 -1.43
CA ILE A 94 -0.29 3.15 -0.38
C ILE A 94 0.54 4.42 -0.33
N ASP A 95 0.67 5.01 0.88
CA ASP A 95 1.83 5.81 1.25
C ASP A 95 2.93 4.84 1.75
N GLY A 96 3.90 4.58 0.90
CA GLY A 96 4.95 3.60 1.18
C GLY A 96 6.14 4.14 1.93
N ASN A 97 6.26 5.46 2.05
CA ASN A 97 7.42 6.10 2.66
C ASN A 97 8.76 5.54 2.16
N GLU A 98 8.77 5.02 0.93
CA GLU A 98 9.94 4.55 0.20
C GLU A 98 9.76 4.76 -1.31
N LYS A 99 10.80 4.55 -2.09
CA LYS A 99 10.73 4.70 -3.55
C LYS A 99 9.79 3.66 -4.17
N MET A 100 8.58 4.08 -4.55
CA MET A 100 7.56 3.19 -5.09
C MET A 100 7.91 2.62 -6.48
N ARG A 101 8.93 3.13 -7.14
CA ARG A 101 9.40 2.58 -8.44
C ARG A 101 10.44 1.48 -8.28
N THR A 102 11.36 1.60 -7.30
CA THR A 102 12.58 0.79 -7.18
C THR A 102 12.82 0.24 -5.79
N GLY A 103 11.99 0.61 -4.82
CA GLY A 103 12.10 0.17 -3.42
C GLY A 103 11.82 -1.32 -3.25
N ALA A 104 12.03 -1.80 -2.05
CA ALA A 104 11.89 -3.22 -1.73
C ALA A 104 10.44 -3.71 -1.90
N LEU A 105 9.46 -2.90 -1.51
CA LEU A 105 8.05 -3.20 -1.73
C LEU A 105 7.73 -3.30 -3.22
N ALA A 106 8.14 -2.29 -4.01
CA ALA A 106 7.90 -2.28 -5.45
C ALA A 106 8.49 -3.51 -6.16
N LYS A 107 9.72 -3.89 -5.79
CA LYS A 107 10.36 -5.10 -6.32
C LYS A 107 9.56 -6.35 -6.01
N ARG A 108 9.02 -6.46 -4.80
CA ARG A 108 8.25 -7.63 -4.38
C ARG A 108 6.87 -7.69 -5.03
N LEU A 109 6.18 -6.57 -5.17
CA LEU A 109 4.87 -6.50 -5.84
C LEU A 109 4.91 -6.90 -7.31
N LYS A 110 6.04 -6.65 -7.98
CA LYS A 110 6.27 -7.03 -9.40
C LYS A 110 6.63 -8.50 -9.60
N GLN A 111 6.91 -9.26 -8.54
CA GLN A 111 7.25 -10.68 -8.69
C GLN A 111 6.07 -11.48 -9.21
N ARG A 112 6.37 -12.54 -9.96
CA ARG A 112 5.40 -13.34 -10.72
C ARG A 112 4.25 -13.91 -9.88
N ASP A 113 4.51 -14.24 -8.62
CA ASP A 113 3.53 -14.79 -7.69
C ASP A 113 2.50 -13.77 -7.21
N ILE A 114 2.83 -12.48 -7.25
CA ILE A 114 1.92 -11.37 -6.90
C ILE A 114 1.41 -10.67 -8.16
N ASN A 115 2.32 -10.35 -9.07
CA ASN A 115 2.08 -9.79 -10.40
C ASN A 115 1.20 -8.53 -10.37
N MET A 116 1.70 -7.48 -9.72
CA MET A 116 1.04 -6.18 -9.65
C MET A 116 1.87 -5.12 -10.38
N ARG A 117 1.19 -4.13 -10.93
CA ARG A 117 1.77 -3.00 -11.66
C ARG A 117 1.36 -1.67 -11.05
N ASP A 118 2.24 -0.68 -11.11
CA ASP A 118 1.96 0.69 -10.68
C ASP A 118 1.15 1.41 -11.75
N SER A 119 -0.15 1.59 -11.49
CA SER A 119 -1.09 2.18 -12.43
C SER A 119 -0.79 3.64 -12.76
N ILE A 120 -0.25 4.40 -11.81
CA ILE A 120 0.11 5.80 -12.02
C ILE A 120 1.34 5.88 -12.93
N CYS A 121 2.37 5.11 -12.61
CA CYS A 121 3.58 5.06 -13.42
C CYS A 121 3.32 4.62 -14.87
N GLU A 122 2.40 3.68 -15.05
CA GLU A 122 2.00 3.18 -16.36
C GLU A 122 1.30 4.25 -17.22
N LYS A 123 0.38 5.01 -16.62
CA LYS A 123 -0.45 5.99 -17.36
C LYS A 123 0.19 7.38 -17.47
N VAL A 124 0.91 7.82 -16.47
CA VAL A 124 1.59 9.13 -16.46
C VAL A 124 2.97 9.06 -17.13
N GLY A 125 3.51 7.83 -17.32
CA GLY A 125 4.78 7.58 -17.98
C GLY A 125 5.98 7.58 -17.05
N SER A 126 7.16 7.41 -17.65
CA SER A 126 8.41 7.19 -16.92
C SER A 126 9.02 8.42 -16.26
N LYS A 127 8.47 9.62 -16.48
CA LYS A 127 8.97 10.82 -15.80
C LYS A 127 8.86 10.65 -14.29
N LYS A 128 9.95 10.91 -13.59
CA LYS A 128 9.93 10.96 -12.13
C LYS A 128 9.02 12.10 -11.69
N PHE A 129 8.08 11.79 -10.83
CA PHE A 129 7.25 12.80 -10.16
C PHE A 129 7.30 12.55 -8.66
N PRO A 130 7.58 13.58 -7.86
CA PRO A 130 7.44 13.46 -6.41
C PRO A 130 5.95 13.40 -6.04
N THR A 131 5.61 12.60 -5.04
CA THR A 131 4.28 12.59 -4.44
C THR A 131 4.24 13.28 -3.08
N TRP A 132 5.36 13.83 -2.65
CA TRP A 132 5.50 14.67 -1.48
C TRP A 132 6.25 15.96 -1.84
N PHE A 133 5.74 17.13 -1.46
CA PHE A 133 6.21 18.43 -1.96
C PHE A 133 7.67 18.76 -1.59
N ARG A 134 8.21 18.18 -0.49
CA ARG A 134 9.63 18.32 -0.10
C ARG A 134 10.50 17.17 -0.59
N GLY A 135 9.94 16.25 -1.34
CA GLY A 135 10.63 15.06 -1.85
C GLY A 135 11.00 15.18 -3.32
N GLN A 136 11.77 14.24 -3.79
CA GLN A 136 12.14 14.09 -5.21
C GLN A 136 11.70 12.74 -5.77
N GLU A 137 11.07 11.90 -4.94
CA GLU A 137 10.71 10.53 -5.31
C GLU A 137 9.21 10.31 -5.12
N GLN A 138 8.67 9.40 -5.90
CA GLN A 138 7.34 8.88 -5.71
C GLN A 138 7.34 7.96 -4.47
N ILE A 139 6.63 8.36 -3.42
CA ILE A 139 6.47 7.57 -2.19
C ILE A 139 5.05 7.03 -2.02
N ASP A 140 4.09 7.61 -2.73
CA ASP A 140 2.70 7.15 -2.83
C ASP A 140 2.48 6.44 -4.16
N ALA A 141 1.65 5.40 -4.16
CA ALA A 141 1.36 4.64 -5.37
C ALA A 141 -0.01 3.97 -5.32
N ILE A 142 -0.53 3.67 -6.50
CA ILE A 142 -1.68 2.78 -6.68
C ILE A 142 -1.21 1.58 -7.49
N TRP A 143 -1.13 0.44 -6.82
CA TRP A 143 -0.79 -0.84 -7.43
C TRP A 143 -2.04 -1.63 -7.74
N VAL A 144 -2.09 -2.22 -8.91
CA VAL A 144 -3.22 -3.05 -9.34
C VAL A 144 -2.74 -4.39 -9.85
N SER A 145 -3.52 -5.43 -9.61
CA SER A 145 -3.27 -6.75 -10.22
C SER A 145 -3.31 -6.64 -11.74
N ASP A 146 -2.52 -7.42 -12.43
CA ASP A 146 -2.33 -7.39 -13.88
C ASP A 146 -3.63 -7.55 -14.67
N GLU A 147 -4.60 -8.30 -14.13
CA GLU A 147 -5.91 -8.54 -14.75
C GLU A 147 -6.85 -7.33 -14.74
N LEU A 148 -6.52 -6.29 -13.96
CA LEU A 148 -7.34 -5.06 -13.89
C LEU A 148 -6.95 -4.10 -15.00
N ASN A 149 -7.89 -3.73 -15.84
CA ASN A 149 -7.67 -2.67 -16.82
C ASN A 149 -7.82 -1.30 -16.15
N VAL A 150 -6.78 -0.48 -16.21
CA VAL A 150 -6.82 0.92 -15.78
C VAL A 150 -6.99 1.79 -17.01
N GLU A 151 -8.11 2.46 -17.14
CA GLU A 151 -8.39 3.30 -18.32
C GLU A 151 -7.56 4.58 -18.30
N SER A 152 -7.52 5.26 -17.16
CA SER A 152 -6.76 6.51 -17.00
C SER A 152 -6.24 6.67 -15.57
N ALA A 153 -5.16 7.42 -15.43
CA ALA A 153 -4.66 7.91 -14.15
C ALA A 153 -4.01 9.28 -14.36
N THR A 154 -4.12 10.14 -13.37
CA THR A 154 -3.49 11.46 -13.38
C THR A 154 -3.01 11.84 -11.99
N MET A 155 -2.16 12.86 -11.93
CA MET A 155 -1.74 13.47 -10.67
C MET A 155 -2.10 14.95 -10.66
N PHE A 156 -2.70 15.39 -9.56
CA PHE A 156 -2.91 16.81 -9.35
C PHE A 156 -1.61 17.47 -8.90
N PRO A 157 -1.30 18.67 -9.43
CA PRO A 157 -0.21 19.49 -8.91
C PRO A 157 -0.40 19.81 -7.42
N PHE A 158 0.69 19.91 -6.66
CA PHE A 158 0.64 20.16 -5.21
C PHE A 158 -0.17 21.37 -4.78
N PHE A 159 -0.19 22.45 -5.59
CA PHE A 159 -0.97 23.64 -5.26
C PHE A 159 -2.51 23.44 -5.36
N PHE A 160 -2.97 22.31 -5.90
CA PHE A 160 -4.37 21.90 -5.84
C PHE A 160 -4.63 20.91 -4.71
N SER A 161 -3.61 20.42 -4.03
CA SER A 161 -3.79 19.50 -2.92
C SER A 161 -4.11 20.27 -1.64
N ILE A 162 -4.90 19.63 -0.78
CA ILE A 162 -5.28 20.20 0.52
C ILE A 162 -4.14 20.06 1.54
N ARG A 163 -3.11 19.26 1.25
CA ARG A 163 -1.97 18.94 2.13
C ARG A 163 -0.70 18.66 1.30
N ASP A 164 0.35 18.22 1.99
CA ASP A 164 1.71 17.97 1.46
C ASP A 164 1.82 16.77 0.52
N HIS A 165 0.72 16.02 0.31
CA HIS A 165 0.64 14.85 -0.58
C HIS A 165 -0.35 15.03 -1.71
#